data_0f41cf4cfb673cb6b6f43f5d4ae93d61
#
_entry.id   0f41cf4cfb673cb6b6f43f5d4ae93d61
#
_cell.length_a   1.000
_cell.length_b   1.000
_cell.length_c   1.000
_cell.angle_alpha   90.00
_cell.angle_beta   90.00
_cell.angle_gamma   90.00
#
_symmetry.space_group_name_H-M   'P 1'
#
loop_
_entity.id
_entity.type
_entity.pdbx_description
1 polymer ?
#
loop_
_entity_poly.entity_id
_entity_poly.type
_entity_poly.pdbx_seq_one_letter_code
_entity_poly.pdbx_strand_id
1 'polypeptide(L)'
;MSLAGKDVIIKISGEGVVATDLPTVTTDNKTYQIADTLKQVITYNTPVIVKDGGQQIEEKYKINRLLGIIEFETEKERDITIDCTYLPLVKVAEAHVASYTEATDLHEVPQFGDTHKRRIPGLRYASGSLNTWDILDTTFTDALTSGKPVVLEVKPSVSEGKTKRLFALLESTEMSLAIDNPHEQSVSFISTDEFIRY
;
A
#
# COMPACT_ATOMS: atom_id res chain seq x y z
N MET A 1 19.29 8.75 15.33
CA MET A 1 18.38 9.77 15.91
C MET A 1 17.02 9.11 16.04
N SER A 2 16.46 9.02 17.25
CA SER A 2 15.09 8.48 17.45
C SER A 2 14.12 9.59 17.08
N LEU A 3 13.30 9.37 16.05
CA LEU A 3 12.21 10.28 15.68
C LEU A 3 11.10 10.15 16.73
N ALA A 4 10.57 11.27 17.20
CA ALA A 4 9.40 11.24 18.09
C ALA A 4 8.19 10.71 17.32
N GLY A 5 7.41 9.82 17.93
CA GLY A 5 6.27 9.13 17.28
C GLY A 5 5.22 10.07 16.69
N LYS A 6 5.07 11.29 17.23
CA LYS A 6 4.17 12.32 16.69
C LYS A 6 4.43 12.74 15.22
N ASP A 7 5.59 12.36 14.69
CA ASP A 7 6.01 12.70 13.33
C ASP A 7 5.66 11.61 12.31
N VAL A 8 5.07 10.49 12.70
CA VAL A 8 4.66 9.41 11.79
C VAL A 8 3.19 9.58 11.42
N ILE A 9 2.93 9.71 10.13
CA ILE A 9 1.56 9.76 9.60
C ILE A 9 1.21 8.39 9.02
N ILE A 10 0.12 7.81 9.52
CA ILE A 10 -0.43 6.56 9.02
C ILE A 10 -1.79 6.84 8.39
N LYS A 11 -1.98 6.29 7.19
CA LYS A 11 -3.28 6.29 6.53
C LYS A 11 -3.66 4.86 6.19
N ILE A 12 -4.95 4.59 6.27
CA ILE A 12 -5.58 3.34 5.85
C ILE A 12 -6.58 3.62 4.74
N SER A 13 -6.79 2.66 3.86
CA SER A 13 -7.83 2.78 2.83
C SER A 13 -9.23 2.68 3.42
N GLY A 14 -10.10 3.57 2.98
CA GLY A 14 -11.54 3.46 3.17
C GLY A 14 -12.20 2.52 2.15
N GLU A 15 -13.52 2.60 2.05
CA GLU A 15 -14.29 1.85 1.04
C GLU A 15 -13.94 2.29 -0.38
N GLY A 16 -13.99 1.32 -1.31
CA GLY A 16 -13.71 1.59 -2.72
C GLY A 16 -14.79 2.45 -3.37
N VAL A 17 -14.37 3.47 -4.10
CA VAL A 17 -15.25 4.39 -4.83
C VAL A 17 -15.03 4.21 -6.33
N VAL A 18 -16.12 3.92 -7.07
CA VAL A 18 -16.07 3.80 -8.52
C VAL A 18 -15.90 5.18 -9.15
N ALA A 19 -14.97 5.29 -10.07
CA ALA A 19 -14.75 6.50 -10.85
C ALA A 19 -14.55 6.16 -12.33
N THR A 20 -15.06 7.01 -13.19
CA THR A 20 -14.96 6.90 -14.64
C THR A 20 -14.25 8.12 -15.21
N ASP A 21 -13.56 7.93 -16.32
CA ASP A 21 -12.87 8.98 -17.06
C ASP A 21 -11.93 9.84 -16.21
N LEU A 22 -11.23 9.21 -15.25
CA LEU A 22 -10.22 9.88 -14.44
C LEU A 22 -9.10 10.39 -15.35
N PRO A 23 -8.82 11.70 -15.34
CA PRO A 23 -7.74 12.25 -16.16
C PRO A 23 -6.38 11.81 -15.63
N THR A 24 -5.44 11.63 -16.55
CA THR A 24 -4.04 11.32 -16.22
C THR A 24 -3.12 12.45 -16.65
N VAL A 25 -1.94 12.47 -16.07
CA VAL A 25 -0.81 13.34 -16.46
C VAL A 25 0.37 12.49 -16.87
N THR A 26 1.13 12.96 -17.84
CA THR A 26 2.33 12.30 -18.33
C THR A 26 3.46 13.30 -18.51
N THR A 27 4.70 12.82 -18.46
CA THR A 27 5.91 13.60 -18.75
C THR A 27 6.68 13.05 -19.96
N ASP A 28 6.39 11.81 -20.37
CA ASP A 28 7.15 11.05 -21.36
C ASP A 28 6.25 10.36 -22.41
N ASN A 29 4.94 10.61 -22.39
CA ASN A 29 3.93 9.96 -23.23
C ASN A 29 3.90 8.42 -23.19
N LYS A 30 4.58 7.82 -22.22
CA LYS A 30 4.59 6.37 -21.94
C LYS A 30 4.08 6.03 -20.55
N THR A 31 4.40 6.89 -19.59
CA THR A 31 4.04 6.72 -18.19
C THR A 31 2.96 7.72 -17.84
N TYR A 32 1.79 7.25 -17.50
CA TYR A 32 0.62 8.04 -17.15
C TYR A 32 0.24 7.82 -15.70
N GLN A 33 0.03 8.89 -14.96
CA GLN A 33 -0.39 8.84 -13.56
C GLN A 33 -1.74 9.55 -13.39
N ILE A 34 -2.63 9.00 -12.55
CA ILE A 34 -3.88 9.67 -12.20
C ILE A 34 -3.57 11.06 -11.62
N ALA A 35 -4.16 12.10 -12.23
CA ALA A 35 -3.88 13.49 -11.90
C ALA A 35 -4.28 13.86 -10.48
N ASP A 36 -5.42 13.33 -10.00
CA ASP A 36 -5.90 13.55 -8.64
C ASP A 36 -5.17 12.64 -7.65
N THR A 37 -4.30 13.22 -6.84
CA THR A 37 -3.49 12.49 -5.83
C THR A 37 -4.31 11.73 -4.79
N LEU A 38 -5.57 12.13 -4.55
CA LEU A 38 -6.46 11.45 -3.62
C LEU A 38 -7.09 10.18 -4.23
N LYS A 39 -7.02 10.01 -5.54
CA LYS A 39 -7.61 8.89 -6.28
C LYS A 39 -6.58 7.94 -6.87
N GLN A 40 -5.30 8.12 -6.56
CA GLN A 40 -4.20 7.34 -7.13
C GLN A 40 -4.17 5.87 -6.69
N VAL A 41 -4.76 5.54 -5.54
CA VAL A 41 -4.75 4.16 -5.03
C VAL A 41 -5.91 3.39 -5.64
N ILE A 42 -5.60 2.39 -6.44
CA ILE A 42 -6.59 1.56 -7.14
C ILE A 42 -6.80 0.26 -6.38
N THR A 43 -8.04 -0.17 -6.25
CA THR A 43 -8.41 -1.43 -5.57
C THR A 43 -7.72 -2.63 -6.24
N TYR A 44 -7.29 -3.58 -5.41
CA TYR A 44 -6.54 -4.77 -5.82
C TYR A 44 -7.29 -5.64 -6.86
N ASN A 45 -8.54 -5.99 -6.60
CA ASN A 45 -9.28 -7.02 -7.35
C ASN A 45 -10.30 -6.48 -8.37
N THR A 46 -10.30 -5.19 -8.66
CA THR A 46 -11.24 -4.64 -9.63
C THR A 46 -10.60 -4.46 -11.00
N PRO A 47 -11.34 -4.65 -12.09
CA PRO A 47 -10.84 -4.36 -13.42
C PRO A 47 -10.54 -2.85 -13.53
N VAL A 48 -9.48 -2.55 -14.26
CA VAL A 48 -9.11 -1.20 -14.65
C VAL A 48 -9.27 -1.10 -16.15
N ILE A 49 -10.06 -0.15 -16.59
CA ILE A 49 -10.27 0.12 -18.02
C ILE A 49 -9.51 1.39 -18.37
N VAL A 50 -8.58 1.25 -19.28
CA VAL A 50 -7.78 2.37 -19.80
C VAL A 50 -8.33 2.77 -21.15
N LYS A 51 -8.52 4.07 -21.35
CA LYS A 51 -9.07 4.64 -22.57
C LYS A 51 -8.09 5.62 -23.21
N ASP A 52 -7.98 5.57 -24.52
CA ASP A 52 -7.23 6.53 -25.36
C ASP A 52 -8.24 7.29 -26.20
N GLY A 53 -8.37 8.61 -25.97
CA GLY A 53 -9.37 9.44 -26.65
C GLY A 53 -10.80 8.95 -26.44
N GLY A 54 -11.13 8.34 -25.29
CA GLY A 54 -12.45 7.82 -24.94
C GLY A 54 -12.73 6.38 -25.41
N GLN A 55 -11.80 5.73 -26.13
CA GLN A 55 -11.94 4.34 -26.56
C GLN A 55 -11.06 3.42 -25.68
N GLN A 56 -11.62 2.27 -25.28
CA GLN A 56 -10.87 1.30 -24.50
C GLN A 56 -9.66 0.78 -25.27
N ILE A 57 -8.52 0.71 -24.57
CA ILE A 57 -7.28 0.16 -25.11
C ILE A 57 -7.24 -1.36 -24.88
N GLU A 58 -6.95 -2.13 -25.92
CA GLU A 58 -6.78 -3.58 -25.87
C GLU A 58 -5.31 -4.02 -25.79
N GLU A 59 -4.38 -3.12 -25.99
CA GLU A 59 -2.95 -3.43 -25.93
C GLU A 59 -2.47 -3.68 -24.48
N LYS A 60 -1.31 -4.32 -24.36
CA LYS A 60 -0.71 -4.61 -23.04
C LYS A 60 -0.14 -3.35 -22.42
N TYR A 61 -0.47 -3.14 -21.17
CA TYR A 61 0.10 -2.11 -20.30
C TYR A 61 0.37 -2.68 -18.89
N LYS A 62 1.26 -2.05 -18.16
CA LYS A 62 1.52 -2.36 -16.76
C LYS A 62 0.80 -1.35 -15.88
N ILE A 63 0.26 -1.82 -14.76
CA ILE A 63 -0.42 -0.96 -13.79
C ILE A 63 0.28 -1.09 -12.44
N ASN A 64 0.70 0.04 -11.90
CA ASN A 64 1.04 0.17 -10.49
C ASN A 64 -0.18 0.71 -9.76
N ARG A 65 -0.89 -0.18 -9.06
CA ARG A 65 -2.16 0.14 -8.38
C ARG A 65 -1.98 1.02 -7.15
N LEU A 66 -0.81 0.98 -6.52
CA LEU A 66 -0.52 1.78 -5.33
C LEU A 66 -0.21 3.23 -5.66
N LEU A 67 0.26 3.52 -6.87
CA LEU A 67 0.56 4.88 -7.33
C LEU A 67 -0.41 5.41 -8.39
N GLY A 68 -1.31 4.56 -8.90
CA GLY A 68 -2.19 4.93 -10.01
C GLY A 68 -1.42 5.24 -11.28
N ILE A 69 -0.34 4.48 -11.54
CA ILE A 69 0.53 4.65 -12.70
C ILE A 69 0.23 3.56 -13.72
N ILE A 70 0.15 3.95 -14.99
CA ILE A 70 0.04 3.06 -16.14
C ILE A 70 1.24 3.29 -17.03
N GLU A 71 1.90 2.21 -17.41
CA GLU A 71 3.07 2.22 -18.29
C GLU A 71 2.75 1.47 -19.59
N PHE A 72 2.95 2.12 -20.71
CA PHE A 72 2.83 1.56 -22.06
C PHE A 72 4.21 1.23 -22.64
N GLU A 73 4.25 0.24 -23.50
CA GLU A 73 5.47 -0.08 -24.28
C GLU A 73 5.72 0.97 -25.37
N THR A 74 4.66 1.55 -25.92
CA THR A 74 4.70 2.56 -27.00
C THR A 74 4.17 3.92 -26.51
N GLU A 75 4.65 5.01 -27.12
CA GLU A 75 4.15 6.34 -26.82
C GLU A 75 2.69 6.52 -27.27
N LYS A 76 1.93 7.31 -26.52
CA LYS A 76 0.55 7.69 -26.81
C LYS A 76 0.45 9.18 -27.07
N GLU A 77 -0.28 9.54 -28.11
CA GLU A 77 -0.43 10.94 -28.53
C GLU A 77 -1.72 11.60 -28.02
N ARG A 78 -2.61 10.81 -27.40
CA ARG A 78 -3.95 11.27 -26.97
C ARG A 78 -4.06 11.28 -25.45
N ASP A 79 -5.12 11.91 -24.98
CA ASP A 79 -5.44 11.96 -23.56
C ASP A 79 -5.86 10.57 -23.07
N ILE A 80 -5.08 10.03 -22.14
CA ILE A 80 -5.38 8.77 -21.47
C ILE A 80 -6.29 9.04 -20.28
N THR A 81 -7.39 8.31 -20.20
CA THR A 81 -8.30 8.31 -19.06
C THR A 81 -8.49 6.91 -18.49
N ILE A 82 -8.91 6.81 -17.24
CA ILE A 82 -8.98 5.54 -16.50
C ILE A 82 -10.34 5.41 -15.82
N ASP A 83 -10.99 4.26 -16.03
CA ASP A 83 -12.11 3.83 -15.21
C ASP A 83 -11.60 2.81 -14.20
N CYS A 84 -11.79 3.08 -12.94
CA CYS A 84 -11.35 2.19 -11.88
C CYS A 84 -12.15 2.38 -10.59
N THR A 85 -11.98 1.47 -9.66
CA THR A 85 -12.39 1.68 -8.26
C THR A 85 -11.16 2.13 -7.49
N TYR A 86 -11.16 3.34 -6.96
CA TYR A 86 -10.07 3.84 -6.13
C TYR A 86 -10.40 3.73 -4.65
N LEU A 87 -9.35 3.71 -3.82
CA LEU A 87 -9.42 3.64 -2.36
C LEU A 87 -8.98 4.99 -1.79
N PRO A 88 -9.90 5.77 -1.20
CA PRO A 88 -9.51 7.00 -0.50
C PRO A 88 -8.67 6.63 0.73
N LEU A 89 -7.52 7.29 0.90
CA LEU A 89 -6.65 7.12 2.06
C LEU A 89 -7.06 8.09 3.17
N VAL A 90 -7.54 7.56 4.28
CA VAL A 90 -7.95 8.32 5.45
C VAL A 90 -6.83 8.26 6.50
N LYS A 91 -6.50 9.41 7.10
CA LYS A 91 -5.55 9.46 8.22
C LYS A 91 -6.20 8.77 9.41
N VAL A 92 -5.57 7.72 9.89
CA VAL A 92 -5.91 7.09 11.16
C VAL A 92 -5.26 7.87 12.29
N ALA A 93 -5.77 7.68 13.51
CA ALA A 93 -5.27 8.30 14.72
C ALA A 93 -3.73 8.31 14.82
N GLU A 94 -3.20 9.23 15.61
CA GLU A 94 -1.76 9.42 15.76
C GLU A 94 -1.08 8.15 16.26
N ALA A 95 -0.38 7.48 15.36
CA ALA A 95 0.49 6.38 15.76
C ALA A 95 1.75 6.94 16.41
N HIS A 96 2.08 6.41 17.57
CA HIS A 96 3.30 6.79 18.30
C HIS A 96 4.46 5.81 18.05
N VAL A 97 4.17 4.58 17.60
CA VAL A 97 5.16 3.59 17.18
C VAL A 97 4.70 2.94 15.88
N ALA A 98 5.63 2.84 14.94
CA ALA A 98 5.46 2.05 13.73
C ALA A 98 6.73 1.24 13.48
N SER A 99 6.57 -0.07 13.31
CA SER A 99 7.63 -0.95 12.82
C SER A 99 7.31 -1.38 11.39
N TYR A 100 8.34 -1.54 10.59
CA TYR A 100 8.22 -1.97 9.21
C TYR A 100 9.46 -2.76 8.80
N THR A 101 9.27 -3.97 8.36
CA THR A 101 10.34 -4.88 7.92
C THR A 101 10.04 -5.37 6.52
N GLU A 102 11.02 -5.26 5.64
CA GLU A 102 11.00 -5.91 4.31
C GLU A 102 11.88 -7.15 4.37
N ALA A 103 11.37 -8.28 3.94
CA ALA A 103 12.09 -9.54 3.94
C ALA A 103 11.88 -10.30 2.64
N THR A 104 12.73 -11.30 2.43
CA THR A 104 12.64 -12.24 1.31
C THR A 104 12.68 -13.64 1.90
N ASP A 105 11.78 -14.50 1.49
CA ASP A 105 11.85 -15.91 1.83
C ASP A 105 13.14 -16.52 1.28
N LEU A 106 13.76 -17.37 2.06
CA LEU A 106 14.98 -18.09 1.66
C LEU A 106 14.69 -19.59 1.68
N HIS A 107 14.73 -20.20 0.51
CA HIS A 107 14.56 -21.64 0.35
C HIS A 107 15.89 -22.35 0.37
N GLU A 108 16.08 -23.35 1.24
CA GLU A 108 17.25 -24.20 1.25
C GLU A 108 17.16 -25.23 0.12
N VAL A 109 18.20 -25.31 -0.71
CA VAL A 109 18.32 -26.23 -1.85
C VAL A 109 19.60 -27.03 -1.72
N PRO A 110 19.65 -28.00 -0.78
CA PRO A 110 20.83 -28.83 -0.58
C PRO A 110 21.06 -29.74 -1.79
N GLN A 111 22.31 -29.91 -2.19
CA GLN A 111 22.73 -30.89 -3.18
C GLN A 111 23.59 -31.98 -2.50
N PHE A 112 23.58 -33.19 -3.08
CA PHE A 112 24.37 -34.27 -2.54
C PHE A 112 25.87 -33.90 -2.59
N GLY A 113 26.53 -33.93 -1.42
CA GLY A 113 27.94 -33.54 -1.29
C GLY A 113 28.16 -32.10 -0.79
N ASP A 114 27.11 -31.31 -0.61
CA ASP A 114 27.22 -29.97 -0.05
C ASP A 114 27.68 -30.01 1.42
N THR A 115 28.73 -29.26 1.72
CA THR A 115 29.24 -29.07 3.09
C THR A 115 28.66 -27.80 3.75
N HIS A 116 27.97 -26.96 2.97
CA HIS A 116 27.39 -25.70 3.41
C HIS A 116 25.94 -25.58 2.94
N LYS A 117 25.12 -24.81 3.70
CA LYS A 117 23.73 -24.52 3.31
C LYS A 117 23.71 -23.62 2.09
N ARG A 118 23.06 -24.08 1.03
CA ARG A 118 22.77 -23.31 -0.18
C ARG A 118 21.33 -22.80 -0.11
N ARG A 119 21.13 -21.48 -0.34
CA ARG A 119 19.83 -20.83 -0.32
C ARG A 119 19.58 -20.07 -1.60
N ILE A 120 18.34 -20.10 -2.04
CA ILE A 120 17.83 -19.26 -3.14
C ILE A 120 16.76 -18.32 -2.60
N PRO A 121 16.69 -17.07 -3.12
CA PRO A 121 15.63 -16.13 -2.71
C PRO A 121 14.29 -16.59 -3.27
N GLY A 122 13.26 -16.51 -2.43
CA GLY A 122 11.85 -16.69 -2.80
C GLY A 122 11.13 -15.35 -2.97
N LEU A 123 9.88 -15.31 -2.56
CA LEU A 123 9.04 -14.11 -2.66
C LEU A 123 9.43 -13.08 -1.60
N ARG A 124 9.28 -11.81 -1.95
CA ARG A 124 9.45 -10.69 -1.02
C ARG A 124 8.13 -10.39 -0.33
N TYR A 125 8.22 -10.03 0.93
CA TYR A 125 7.08 -9.55 1.70
C TYR A 125 7.49 -8.40 2.61
N ALA A 126 6.49 -7.66 3.09
CA ALA A 126 6.66 -6.65 4.12
C ALA A 126 5.73 -6.97 5.28
N SER A 127 6.19 -6.74 6.51
CA SER A 127 5.39 -6.91 7.71
C SER A 127 5.71 -5.82 8.71
N GLY A 128 4.85 -5.66 9.71
CA GLY A 128 5.10 -4.67 10.74
C GLY A 128 4.01 -4.59 11.78
N SER A 129 4.15 -3.61 12.66
CA SER A 129 3.14 -3.28 13.66
C SER A 129 3.00 -1.77 13.80
N LEU A 130 1.80 -1.37 14.22
CA LEU A 130 1.42 0.01 14.49
C LEU A 130 0.84 0.08 15.89
N ASN A 131 1.30 1.04 16.70
CA ASN A 131 0.71 1.30 18.01
C ASN A 131 0.07 2.68 17.98
N THR A 132 -1.20 2.75 18.34
CA THR A 132 -2.01 3.98 18.38
C THR A 132 -2.59 4.18 19.78
N TRP A 133 -2.85 5.43 20.14
CA TRP A 133 -3.52 5.77 21.42
C TRP A 133 -5.03 5.91 21.26
N ASP A 134 -5.56 5.86 20.06
CA ASP A 134 -6.99 5.99 19.82
C ASP A 134 -7.66 4.63 19.66
N ILE A 135 -8.30 4.16 20.74
CA ILE A 135 -9.05 2.91 20.77
C ILE A 135 -10.54 3.06 20.41
N LEU A 136 -11.01 4.29 20.20
CA LEU A 136 -12.39 4.53 19.76
C LEU A 136 -12.55 4.38 18.25
N ASP A 137 -11.43 4.37 17.51
CA ASP A 137 -11.44 4.14 16.06
C ASP A 137 -11.56 2.65 15.76
N THR A 138 -12.71 2.22 15.26
CA THR A 138 -12.99 0.82 14.91
C THR A 138 -12.39 0.42 13.56
N THR A 139 -11.77 1.33 12.81
CA THR A 139 -11.30 1.12 11.44
C THR A 139 -10.40 -0.12 11.31
N PHE A 140 -9.46 -0.31 12.23
CA PHE A 140 -8.58 -1.49 12.20
C PHE A 140 -9.32 -2.77 12.57
N THR A 141 -10.22 -2.72 13.54
CA THR A 141 -11.02 -3.88 13.95
C THR A 141 -11.97 -4.31 12.84
N ASP A 142 -12.60 -3.35 12.18
CA ASP A 142 -13.50 -3.61 11.05
C ASP A 142 -12.75 -4.18 9.85
N ALA A 143 -11.56 -3.64 9.56
CA ALA A 143 -10.69 -4.16 8.52
C ALA A 143 -10.23 -5.61 8.82
N LEU A 144 -9.81 -5.89 10.05
CA LEU A 144 -9.45 -7.24 10.48
C LEU A 144 -10.63 -8.21 10.37
N THR A 145 -11.81 -7.81 10.87
CA THR A 145 -13.02 -8.64 10.83
C THR A 145 -13.49 -8.93 9.41
N SER A 146 -13.33 -7.97 8.50
CA SER A 146 -13.70 -8.14 7.09
C SER A 146 -12.79 -9.13 6.35
N GLY A 147 -11.55 -9.33 6.84
CA GLY A 147 -10.53 -10.14 6.17
C GLY A 147 -10.13 -9.65 4.79
N LYS A 148 -10.51 -8.42 4.44
CA LYS A 148 -10.17 -7.82 3.14
C LYS A 148 -8.84 -7.10 3.20
N PRO A 149 -8.04 -7.15 2.13
CA PRO A 149 -6.83 -6.34 2.03
C PRO A 149 -7.17 -4.84 2.15
N VAL A 150 -6.37 -4.15 2.94
CA VAL A 150 -6.39 -2.68 3.06
C VAL A 150 -5.11 -2.11 2.49
N VAL A 151 -5.12 -0.84 2.12
CA VAL A 151 -3.88 -0.13 1.79
C VAL A 151 -3.42 0.63 3.01
N LEU A 152 -2.18 0.36 3.43
CA LEU A 152 -1.50 1.13 4.47
C LEU A 152 -0.49 2.07 3.82
N GLU A 153 -0.54 3.35 4.21
CA GLU A 153 0.47 4.34 3.89
C GLU A 153 1.15 4.78 5.17
N VAL A 154 2.45 4.54 5.26
CA VAL A 154 3.29 4.96 6.38
C VAL A 154 4.24 6.02 5.88
N LYS A 155 4.08 7.25 6.36
CA LYS A 155 4.95 8.37 6.07
C LYS A 155 5.75 8.71 7.32
N PRO A 156 7.06 8.45 7.33
CA PRO A 156 7.93 8.94 8.41
C PRO A 156 7.99 10.46 8.35
N SER A 157 8.42 11.07 9.45
CA SER A 157 8.50 12.52 9.65
C SER A 157 8.92 13.34 8.43
N VAL A 158 8.45 14.55 8.41
CA VAL A 158 8.20 15.48 7.32
C VAL A 158 9.41 15.80 6.40
N SER A 159 10.65 15.55 6.78
CA SER A 159 11.76 16.13 6.00
C SER A 159 12.62 15.20 5.19
N GLU A 160 12.70 13.89 5.47
CA GLU A 160 13.66 13.02 4.78
C GLU A 160 13.23 11.57 4.53
N GLY A 161 12.06 11.16 4.97
CA GLY A 161 11.63 9.75 4.87
C GLY A 161 10.81 9.46 3.63
N LYS A 162 11.20 8.43 2.89
CA LYS A 162 10.37 7.91 1.79
C LYS A 162 9.08 7.33 2.34
N THR A 163 7.96 7.73 1.75
CA THR A 163 6.65 7.15 2.05
C THR A 163 6.62 5.69 1.60
N LYS A 164 6.09 4.82 2.44
CA LYS A 164 5.86 3.42 2.14
C LYS A 164 4.38 3.18 1.98
N ARG A 165 3.99 2.49 0.95
CA ARG A 165 2.60 2.13 0.67
C ARG A 165 2.54 0.66 0.29
N LEU A 166 1.58 -0.06 0.84
CA LEU A 166 1.44 -1.50 0.62
C LEU A 166 -0.03 -1.94 0.70
N PHE A 167 -0.36 -2.99 -0.04
CA PHE A 167 -1.55 -3.78 0.25
C PHE A 167 -1.23 -4.70 1.42
N ALA A 168 -2.03 -4.62 2.47
CA ALA A 168 -1.82 -5.35 3.72
C ALA A 168 -3.07 -6.12 4.15
N LEU A 169 -2.82 -7.28 4.74
CA LEU A 169 -3.79 -7.97 5.58
C LEU A 169 -3.44 -7.68 7.04
N LEU A 170 -4.45 -7.36 7.83
CA LEU A 170 -4.27 -7.22 9.26
C LEU A 170 -4.31 -8.61 9.89
N GLU A 171 -3.33 -8.92 10.74
CA GLU A 171 -3.19 -10.24 11.37
C GLU A 171 -3.79 -10.26 12.76
N SER A 172 -3.58 -9.21 13.54
CA SER A 172 -4.11 -9.10 14.89
C SER A 172 -4.30 -7.64 15.31
N THR A 173 -5.23 -7.43 16.23
CA THR A 173 -5.35 -6.19 17.00
C THR A 173 -5.35 -6.54 18.48
N GLU A 174 -4.49 -5.89 19.25
CA GLU A 174 -4.40 -6.05 20.69
C GLU A 174 -4.70 -4.71 21.37
N MET A 175 -5.47 -4.74 22.44
CA MET A 175 -5.85 -3.56 23.19
C MET A 175 -5.28 -3.64 24.60
N SER A 176 -4.51 -2.65 24.99
CA SER A 176 -3.98 -2.52 26.35
C SER A 176 -4.73 -1.43 27.09
N LEU A 177 -5.45 -1.83 28.15
CA LEU A 177 -6.24 -0.93 28.99
C LEU A 177 -5.57 -0.83 30.35
N ALA A 178 -5.03 0.32 30.70
CA ALA A 178 -4.40 0.58 31.99
C ALA A 178 -5.09 1.76 32.68
N ILE A 179 -5.18 1.70 34.02
CA ILE A 179 -5.89 2.74 34.80
C ILE A 179 -5.14 4.06 34.80
N ASP A 180 -3.80 4.01 34.81
CA ASP A 180 -2.93 5.19 34.96
C ASP A 180 -2.14 5.56 33.67
N ASN A 181 -2.32 4.83 32.58
CA ASN A 181 -1.63 5.08 31.31
C ASN A 181 -2.62 5.31 30.16
N PRO A 182 -2.23 6.00 29.09
CA PRO A 182 -3.04 6.04 27.88
C PRO A 182 -3.36 4.65 27.39
N HIS A 183 -4.59 4.44 26.95
CA HIS A 183 -4.97 3.20 26.31
C HIS A 183 -4.25 3.05 24.98
N GLU A 184 -3.72 1.88 24.71
CA GLU A 184 -2.99 1.60 23.49
C GLU A 184 -3.67 0.49 22.68
N GLN A 185 -3.70 0.68 21.36
CA GLN A 185 -4.06 -0.37 20.42
C GLN A 185 -2.83 -0.72 19.58
N SER A 186 -2.47 -1.99 19.55
CA SER A 186 -1.42 -2.55 18.68
C SER A 186 -2.07 -3.32 17.54
N VAL A 187 -1.62 -3.07 16.33
CA VAL A 187 -2.11 -3.72 15.10
C VAL A 187 -0.93 -4.31 14.37
N SER A 188 -0.95 -5.61 14.08
CA SER A 188 0.04 -6.25 13.22
C SER A 188 -0.50 -6.47 11.81
N PHE A 189 0.39 -6.39 10.83
CA PHE A 189 0.05 -6.52 9.43
C PHE A 189 1.13 -7.23 8.62
N ILE A 190 0.72 -7.86 7.52
CA ILE A 190 1.60 -8.44 6.51
C ILE A 190 1.14 -7.99 5.11
N SER A 191 2.09 -7.78 4.21
CA SER A 191 1.75 -7.48 2.81
C SER A 191 1.12 -8.67 2.11
N THR A 192 0.10 -8.43 1.30
CA THR A 192 -0.56 -9.48 0.50
C THR A 192 -0.24 -9.38 -0.98
N ASP A 193 0.35 -8.31 -1.44
CA ASP A 193 0.71 -8.05 -2.84
C ASP A 193 1.87 -7.07 -2.91
N GLU A 194 1.83 -6.16 -3.88
CA GLU A 194 2.84 -5.16 -4.11
C GLU A 194 3.02 -4.20 -2.92
N PHE A 195 4.25 -3.87 -2.64
CA PHE A 195 4.61 -2.79 -1.73
C PHE A 195 5.66 -1.90 -2.36
N ILE A 196 5.57 -0.60 -2.11
CA ILE A 196 6.41 0.41 -2.74
C ILE A 196 6.97 1.39 -1.71
N ARG A 197 8.07 2.03 -2.12
CA ARG A 197 8.69 3.15 -1.45
C ARG A 197 8.89 4.29 -2.45
N TYR A 198 8.33 5.46 -2.19
CA TYR A 198 8.40 6.63 -3.06
C TYR A 198 8.64 7.94 -2.31
#